data_b2992b635805fd917f401ffca0c1832a
#
_entry.id   b2992b635805fd917f401ffca0c1832a
#
_cell.length_a   1.000
_cell.length_b   1.000
_cell.length_c   1.000
_cell.angle_alpha   90.00
_cell.angle_beta   90.00
_cell.angle_gamma   90.00
#
_symmetry.space_group_name_H-M   'P 1'
#
loop_
_entity.id
_entity.type
_entity.pdbx_description
1 polymer ?
#
loop_
_entity_poly.entity_id
_entity_poly.type
_entity_poly.pdbx_seq_one_letter_code
_entity_poly.pdbx_strand_id
1 'polypeptide(L)'
;MQDMEFTVQEGKLWFLQTRNGKRTGAAMVKIAMDLLHQGMIDEKTALLRCEPNKLDELLHPVFDKAALKQAKVLTRGLPASPGAACGQIVFFADDAAEWHAAGKRVVMVPKAS
;
A
#
# COMPACT_ATOMS: atom_id res chain seq x y z
N MET A 1 5.83 -5.29 15.97
CA MET A 1 4.67 -6.01 15.40
C MET A 1 5.13 -7.30 14.79
N GLN A 2 4.39 -8.37 15.05
CA GLN A 2 4.73 -9.71 14.56
C GLN A 2 3.49 -10.38 13.99
N ASP A 3 3.66 -11.20 12.96
CA ASP A 3 2.67 -12.17 12.50
C ASP A 3 2.83 -13.43 13.33
N MET A 4 1.71 -13.95 13.83
CA MET A 4 1.71 -15.16 14.64
C MET A 4 0.69 -16.15 14.09
N GLU A 5 1.13 -17.39 13.90
CA GLU A 5 0.26 -18.51 13.57
C GLU A 5 -0.01 -19.31 14.83
N PHE A 6 -1.26 -19.68 15.04
CA PHE A 6 -1.66 -20.47 16.21
C PHE A 6 -2.78 -21.43 15.88
N THR A 7 -2.96 -22.44 16.72
CA THR A 7 -4.11 -23.33 16.70
C THR A 7 -4.67 -23.52 18.11
N VAL A 8 -5.91 -23.92 18.19
CA VAL A 8 -6.54 -24.30 19.47
C VAL A 8 -6.89 -25.78 19.39
N GLN A 9 -6.36 -26.56 20.34
CA GLN A 9 -6.63 -27.97 20.47
C GLN A 9 -7.00 -28.30 21.92
N GLU A 10 -8.11 -28.98 22.13
CA GLU A 10 -8.59 -29.33 23.46
C GLU A 10 -8.70 -28.12 24.43
N GLY A 11 -9.16 -26.98 23.91
CA GLY A 11 -9.28 -25.73 24.67
C GLY A 11 -7.94 -25.04 25.00
N LYS A 12 -6.81 -25.54 24.50
CA LYS A 12 -5.48 -25.00 24.73
C LYS A 12 -4.94 -24.30 23.48
N LEU A 13 -4.39 -23.10 23.67
CA LEU A 13 -3.75 -22.31 22.60
C LEU A 13 -2.32 -22.81 22.38
N TRP A 14 -1.98 -23.03 21.11
CA TRP A 14 -0.64 -23.41 20.67
C TRP A 14 -0.15 -22.43 19.63
N PHE A 15 1.01 -21.78 19.88
CA PHE A 15 1.70 -20.98 18.88
C PHE A 15 2.52 -21.89 17.99
N LEU A 16 2.31 -21.78 16.67
CA LEU A 16 2.98 -22.58 15.66
C LEU A 16 4.18 -21.86 15.06
N GLN A 17 4.01 -20.57 14.75
CA GLN A 17 5.07 -19.75 14.15
C GLN A 17 4.91 -18.29 14.53
N THR A 18 6.05 -17.59 14.59
CA THR A 18 6.14 -16.15 14.77
C THR A 18 7.15 -15.60 13.78
N ARG A 19 6.83 -14.49 13.13
CA ARG A 19 7.73 -13.77 12.22
C ARG A 19 7.50 -12.27 12.30
N ASN A 20 8.48 -11.50 11.82
CA ASN A 20 8.31 -10.06 11.71
C ASN A 20 7.20 -9.74 10.71
N GLY A 21 6.21 -8.94 11.15
CA GLY A 21 5.09 -8.52 10.31
C GLY A 21 5.55 -7.60 9.19
N LYS A 22 5.14 -7.90 7.96
CA LYS A 22 5.28 -6.97 6.84
C LYS A 22 4.27 -5.84 6.98
N ARG A 23 4.66 -4.62 6.60
CA ARG A 23 3.81 -3.43 6.75
C ARG A 23 4.07 -2.41 5.65
N THR A 24 3.04 -1.68 5.28
CA THR A 24 3.14 -0.52 4.38
C THR A 24 3.80 0.66 5.10
N GLY A 25 4.24 1.68 4.35
CA GLY A 25 4.79 2.91 4.93
C GLY A 25 3.83 3.58 5.90
N ALA A 26 2.53 3.66 5.58
CA ALA A 26 1.51 4.21 6.46
C ALA A 26 1.35 3.42 7.77
N ALA A 27 1.32 2.09 7.69
CA ALA A 27 1.24 1.23 8.87
C ALA A 27 2.49 1.36 9.75
N MET A 28 3.68 1.45 9.15
CA MET A 28 4.95 1.65 9.85
C MET A 28 4.93 2.90 10.71
N VAL A 29 4.56 4.05 10.13
CA VAL A 29 4.49 5.33 10.85
C VAL A 29 3.45 5.25 11.98
N LYS A 30 2.25 4.74 11.68
CA LYS A 30 1.20 4.60 12.70
C LYS A 30 1.63 3.72 13.87
N ILE A 31 2.24 2.57 13.60
CA ILE A 31 2.72 1.65 14.64
C ILE A 31 3.81 2.31 15.49
N ALA A 32 4.77 3.01 14.87
CA ALA A 32 5.82 3.72 15.60
C ALA A 32 5.23 4.78 16.54
N MET A 33 4.24 5.55 16.08
CA MET A 33 3.55 6.55 16.88
C MET A 33 2.71 5.92 18.01
N ASP A 34 1.98 4.85 17.72
CA ASP A 34 1.17 4.16 18.74
C ASP A 34 2.07 3.59 19.87
N LEU A 35 3.20 2.98 19.53
CA LEU A 35 4.18 2.47 20.51
C LEU A 35 4.83 3.59 21.33
N LEU A 36 5.13 4.73 20.70
CA LEU A 36 5.64 5.92 21.39
C LEU A 36 4.60 6.47 22.37
N HIS A 37 3.35 6.64 21.96
CA HIS A 37 2.27 7.12 22.83
C HIS A 37 1.97 6.18 24.00
N GLN A 38 2.17 4.87 23.81
CA GLN A 38 2.03 3.88 24.87
C GLN A 38 3.25 3.83 25.81
N GLY A 39 4.29 4.61 25.52
CA GLY A 39 5.52 4.62 26.31
C GLY A 39 6.39 3.35 26.17
N MET A 40 6.11 2.51 25.16
CA MET A 40 6.87 1.28 24.90
C MET A 40 8.22 1.53 24.24
N ILE A 41 8.35 2.63 23.51
CA ILE A 41 9.58 3.08 22.86
C ILE A 41 9.75 4.58 23.05
N ASP A 42 11.00 5.07 22.97
CA ASP A 42 11.32 6.48 22.96
C ASP A 42 11.24 7.09 21.55
N GLU A 43 11.33 8.42 21.46
CA GLU A 43 11.27 9.15 20.19
C GLU A 43 12.38 8.74 19.22
N LYS A 44 13.59 8.53 19.75
CA LYS A 44 14.73 8.11 18.95
C LYS A 44 14.49 6.74 18.33
N THR A 45 13.99 5.79 19.11
CA THR A 45 13.66 4.45 18.62
C THR A 45 12.49 4.48 17.63
N ALA A 46 11.47 5.30 17.88
CA ALA A 46 10.35 5.49 16.95
C ALA A 46 10.86 5.99 15.59
N LEU A 47 11.74 6.98 15.60
CA LEU A 47 12.33 7.55 14.39
C LEU A 47 13.20 6.51 13.64
N LEU A 48 14.03 5.76 14.35
CA LEU A 48 14.90 4.72 13.77
C LEU A 48 14.11 3.55 13.15
N ARG A 49 12.89 3.30 13.63
CA ARG A 49 11.99 2.27 13.07
C ARG A 49 11.27 2.70 11.81
N CYS A 50 11.30 3.97 11.46
CA CYS A 50 10.74 4.49 10.22
C CYS A 50 11.78 4.38 9.09
N GLU A 51 11.61 3.38 8.23
CA GLU A 51 12.47 3.16 7.07
C GLU A 51 12.21 4.25 6.01
N PRO A 52 13.21 5.08 5.61
CA PRO A 52 13.01 6.19 4.67
C PRO A 52 12.42 5.75 3.33
N ASN A 53 12.84 4.60 2.81
CA ASN A 53 12.33 4.07 1.55
C ASN A 53 10.82 3.76 1.57
N LYS A 54 10.28 3.41 2.73
CA LYS A 54 8.84 3.18 2.90
C LYS A 54 8.05 4.46 3.08
N LEU A 55 8.69 5.55 3.49
CA LEU A 55 8.05 6.87 3.55
C LEU A 55 7.76 7.41 2.17
N ASP A 56 8.55 7.05 1.16
CA ASP A 56 8.32 7.43 -0.23
C ASP A 56 6.95 6.95 -0.74
N GLU A 57 6.47 5.80 -0.26
CA GLU A 57 5.11 5.32 -0.57
C GLU A 57 4.02 6.34 -0.20
N LEU A 58 4.23 7.14 0.84
CA LEU A 58 3.27 8.12 1.34
C LEU A 58 3.24 9.41 0.50
N LEU A 59 4.25 9.63 -0.32
CA LEU A 59 4.38 10.80 -1.20
C LEU A 59 3.67 10.58 -2.54
N HIS A 60 3.31 9.36 -2.87
CA HIS A 60 2.56 9.06 -4.09
C HIS A 60 1.11 9.55 -4.01
N PRO A 61 0.53 10.01 -5.13
CA PRO A 61 -0.88 10.35 -5.19
C PRO A 61 -1.77 9.18 -4.77
N VAL A 62 -2.83 9.48 -4.05
CA VAL A 62 -3.84 8.50 -3.63
C VAL A 62 -5.23 8.98 -4.05
N PHE A 63 -6.15 8.05 -4.27
CA PHE A 63 -7.55 8.40 -4.49
C PHE A 63 -8.21 8.90 -3.21
N ASP A 64 -9.12 9.86 -3.33
CA ASP A 64 -10.00 10.23 -2.24
C ASP A 64 -10.83 9.04 -1.78
N LYS A 65 -10.84 8.78 -0.46
CA LYS A 65 -11.48 7.59 0.11
C LYS A 65 -12.99 7.59 -0.06
N ALA A 66 -13.63 8.74 -0.03
CA ALA A 66 -15.08 8.87 -0.19
C ALA A 66 -15.47 8.64 -1.65
N ALA A 67 -14.75 9.25 -2.59
CA ALA A 67 -14.94 9.06 -4.01
C ALA A 67 -14.70 7.60 -4.44
N LEU A 68 -13.68 6.95 -3.89
CA LEU A 68 -13.36 5.55 -4.20
C LEU A 68 -14.47 4.58 -3.78
N LYS A 69 -15.15 4.85 -2.66
CA LYS A 69 -16.28 4.02 -2.20
C LYS A 69 -17.49 4.10 -3.13
N GLN A 70 -17.67 5.22 -3.83
CA GLN A 70 -18.77 5.45 -4.76
C GLN A 70 -18.41 5.09 -6.20
N ALA A 71 -17.12 4.90 -6.49
CA ALA A 71 -16.66 4.59 -7.83
C ALA A 71 -17.04 3.17 -8.25
N LYS A 72 -17.48 3.02 -9.49
CA LYS A 72 -17.70 1.71 -10.10
C LYS A 72 -16.36 1.07 -10.46
N VAL A 73 -16.03 -0.05 -9.84
CA VAL A 73 -14.84 -0.84 -10.20
C VAL A 73 -15.11 -1.58 -11.50
N LEU A 74 -14.32 -1.31 -12.54
CA LEU A 74 -14.43 -1.96 -13.85
C LEU A 74 -13.64 -3.27 -13.89
N THR A 75 -12.42 -3.26 -13.33
CA THR A 75 -11.54 -4.43 -13.29
C THR A 75 -10.53 -4.31 -12.15
N ARG A 76 -9.79 -5.37 -11.90
CA ARG A 76 -8.70 -5.41 -10.92
C ARG A 76 -7.45 -5.98 -11.56
N GLY A 77 -6.29 -5.46 -11.18
CA GLY A 77 -4.97 -5.95 -11.59
C GLY A 77 -4.08 -6.20 -10.39
N LEU A 78 -2.87 -6.71 -10.66
CA LEU A 78 -1.85 -6.87 -9.62
C LEU A 78 -1.16 -5.53 -9.34
N PRO A 79 -1.00 -5.14 -8.07
CA PRO A 79 -0.30 -3.91 -7.73
C PRO A 79 1.20 -4.07 -7.96
N ALA A 80 1.73 -3.34 -8.94
CA ALA A 80 3.16 -3.37 -9.27
C ALA A 80 3.93 -2.18 -8.69
N SER A 81 3.25 -1.05 -8.45
CA SER A 81 3.83 0.18 -7.94
C SER A 81 2.82 0.92 -7.06
N PRO A 82 3.25 1.67 -6.05
CA PRO A 82 2.37 2.54 -5.29
C PRO A 82 1.87 3.71 -6.16
N GLY A 83 0.76 4.33 -5.75
CA GLY A 83 0.22 5.51 -6.39
C GLY A 83 -1.16 5.30 -7.02
N ALA A 84 -1.70 6.42 -7.52
CA ALA A 84 -2.97 6.47 -8.22
C ALA A 84 -2.86 7.38 -9.43
N ALA A 85 -3.54 7.04 -10.51
CA ALA A 85 -3.55 7.84 -11.73
C ALA A 85 -4.96 7.96 -12.29
N CYS A 86 -5.24 9.11 -12.94
CA CYS A 86 -6.47 9.35 -13.65
C CYS A 86 -6.14 9.82 -15.07
N GLY A 87 -6.92 9.37 -16.04
CA GLY A 87 -6.72 9.77 -17.44
C GLY A 87 -7.66 9.06 -18.38
N GLN A 88 -7.51 9.34 -19.66
CA GLN A 88 -8.23 8.65 -20.72
C GLN A 88 -7.67 7.25 -20.91
N ILE A 89 -8.55 6.27 -21.11
CA ILE A 89 -8.13 4.88 -21.29
C ILE A 89 -7.58 4.69 -22.70
N VAL A 90 -6.41 4.07 -22.79
CA VAL A 90 -5.79 3.59 -24.04
C VAL A 90 -5.37 2.13 -23.86
N PHE A 91 -5.31 1.39 -24.95
CA PHE A 91 -5.05 -0.05 -24.94
C PHE A 91 -3.68 -0.42 -25.50
N PHE A 92 -3.03 0.49 -26.22
CA PHE A 92 -1.74 0.26 -26.86
C PHE A 92 -0.72 1.29 -26.36
N ALA A 93 0.55 0.87 -26.28
CA ALA A 93 1.65 1.70 -25.79
C ALA A 93 1.90 2.91 -26.72
N ASP A 94 1.78 2.70 -28.04
CA ASP A 94 2.00 3.76 -29.02
C ASP A 94 0.96 4.86 -28.88
N ASP A 95 -0.30 4.51 -28.71
CA ASP A 95 -1.39 5.47 -28.45
C ASP A 95 -1.15 6.24 -27.15
N ALA A 96 -0.66 5.55 -26.12
CA ALA A 96 -0.33 6.18 -24.85
C ALA A 96 0.80 7.23 -25.03
N ALA A 97 1.83 6.89 -25.77
CA ALA A 97 2.95 7.80 -26.03
C ALA A 97 2.51 9.01 -26.86
N GLU A 98 1.74 8.79 -27.93
CA GLU A 98 1.23 9.87 -28.80
C GLU A 98 0.32 10.83 -28.01
N TRP A 99 -0.62 10.29 -27.26
CA TRP A 99 -1.57 11.10 -26.48
C TRP A 99 -0.90 11.84 -25.34
N HIS A 100 0.11 11.22 -24.72
CA HIS A 100 0.91 11.89 -23.71
C HIS A 100 1.73 13.06 -24.31
N ALA A 101 2.35 12.86 -25.48
CA ALA A 101 3.06 13.91 -26.20
C ALA A 101 2.14 15.07 -26.60
N ALA A 102 0.84 14.78 -26.86
CA ALA A 102 -0.19 15.80 -27.08
C ALA A 102 -0.71 16.47 -25.79
N GLY A 103 -0.10 16.21 -24.63
CA GLY A 103 -0.46 16.80 -23.33
C GLY A 103 -1.67 16.18 -22.65
N LYS A 104 -2.15 15.02 -23.12
CA LYS A 104 -3.28 14.31 -22.50
C LYS A 104 -2.80 13.42 -21.35
N ARG A 105 -3.63 13.32 -20.30
CA ARG A 105 -3.44 12.33 -19.23
C ARG A 105 -4.05 11.02 -19.68
N VAL A 106 -3.26 9.95 -19.66
CA VAL A 106 -3.69 8.63 -20.15
C VAL A 106 -3.45 7.55 -19.09
N VAL A 107 -4.30 6.55 -19.11
CA VAL A 107 -4.14 5.31 -18.34
C VAL A 107 -4.18 4.15 -19.33
N MET A 108 -3.07 3.43 -19.45
CA MET A 108 -2.99 2.27 -20.32
C MET A 108 -3.55 1.04 -19.62
N VAL A 109 -4.51 0.40 -20.27
CA VAL A 109 -5.11 -0.86 -19.82
C VAL A 109 -4.83 -1.91 -20.88
N PRO A 110 -3.73 -2.67 -20.77
CA PRO A 110 -3.41 -3.68 -21.77
C PRO A 110 -4.48 -4.78 -21.79
N LYS A 111 -4.74 -5.35 -22.96
CA LYS A 111 -5.53 -6.57 -23.03
C LYS A 111 -4.78 -7.69 -22.32
N ALA A 112 -5.47 -8.45 -21.49
CA ALA A 112 -4.90 -9.68 -20.94
C ALA A 112 -4.59 -10.62 -22.11
N SER A 113 -3.34 -11.04 -22.22
CA SER A 113 -2.89 -12.11 -23.11
C SER A 113 -3.20 -13.46 -22.52
#